data_5c106c370988c06247eaefcd7378e19c
#
_entry.id   5c106c370988c06247eaefcd7378e19c
#
_cell.length_a   1.000
_cell.length_b   1.000
_cell.length_c   1.000
_cell.angle_alpha   90.00
_cell.angle_beta   90.00
_cell.angle_gamma   90.00
#
_symmetry.space_group_name_H-M   'P 1'
#
loop_
_entity.id
_entity.type
_entity.pdbx_description
1 polymer ?
#
loop_
_entity_poly.entity_id
_entity_poly.type
_entity_poly.pdbx_seq_one_letter_code
_entity_poly.pdbx_strand_id
1 'polypeptide(L)'
;MTKAIEEVYSSLKGQFRGDLIRPGDDDYETARGIWNGMVAHRPGLIARCAEVPDIQSAVSAASTIGVVTAVRCGGHSLAGFGSCADGLVIDLSRMRQVTVDRDARRARFAGGCLLGSVDVATQKYGLVFPAGVFRIRALRA
;
A
#
# COMPACT_ATOMS: atom_id res chain seq x y z
N MET A 1 -3.33 -1.00 -21.24
CA MET A 1 -3.10 0.16 -20.33
C MET A 1 -3.68 1.39 -21.00
N THR A 2 -4.42 2.23 -20.28
CA THR A 2 -4.99 3.46 -20.82
C THR A 2 -3.89 4.51 -21.04
N LYS A 3 -4.12 5.49 -21.96
CA LYS A 3 -3.15 6.58 -22.20
C LYS A 3 -2.83 7.35 -20.91
N ALA A 4 -3.84 7.61 -20.08
CA ALA A 4 -3.68 8.30 -18.80
C ALA A 4 -2.77 7.55 -17.83
N ILE A 5 -2.90 6.22 -17.73
CA ILE A 5 -2.01 5.40 -16.89
C ILE A 5 -0.58 5.35 -17.44
N GLU A 6 -0.39 5.38 -18.74
CA GLU A 6 0.93 5.48 -19.37
C GLU A 6 1.62 6.81 -19.03
N GLU A 7 0.85 7.90 -19.01
CA GLU A 7 1.35 9.22 -18.59
C GLU A 7 1.75 9.22 -17.11
N VAL A 8 0.94 8.59 -16.21
CA VAL A 8 1.31 8.40 -14.79
C VAL A 8 2.60 7.60 -14.66
N TYR A 9 2.70 6.46 -15.35
CA TYR A 9 3.90 5.63 -15.32
C TYR A 9 5.14 6.43 -15.78
N SER A 10 5.03 7.15 -16.89
CA SER A 10 6.13 7.93 -17.43
C SER A 10 6.59 9.05 -16.51
N SER A 11 5.66 9.71 -15.80
CA SER A 11 5.99 10.76 -14.84
C SER A 11 6.69 10.21 -13.57
N LEU A 12 6.42 8.97 -13.20
CA LEU A 12 7.03 8.33 -12.02
C LEU A 12 8.35 7.64 -12.34
N LYS A 13 8.51 7.14 -13.57
CA LYS A 13 9.70 6.43 -14.00
C LYS A 13 10.96 7.27 -13.84
N GLY A 14 11.96 6.72 -13.16
CA GLY A 14 13.27 7.34 -12.93
C GLY A 14 13.40 8.14 -11.64
N GLN A 15 12.32 8.54 -10.99
CA GLN A 15 12.35 9.19 -9.66
C GLN A 15 11.72 8.35 -8.54
N PHE A 16 10.98 7.32 -8.88
CA PHE A 16 10.31 6.43 -7.93
C PHE A 16 11.29 5.41 -7.35
N ARG A 17 11.39 5.33 -6.04
CA ARG A 17 12.32 4.43 -5.32
C ARG A 17 11.76 3.04 -5.12
N GLY A 18 10.45 2.92 -5.12
CA GLY A 18 9.74 1.65 -5.03
C GLY A 18 9.63 0.95 -6.38
N ASP A 19 8.63 0.07 -6.50
CA ASP A 19 8.37 -0.68 -7.72
C ASP A 19 7.14 -0.12 -8.45
N LEU A 20 7.25 0.03 -9.76
CA LEU A 20 6.14 0.34 -10.66
C LEU A 20 5.77 -0.92 -11.42
N ILE A 21 4.66 -1.56 -11.06
CA ILE A 21 4.26 -2.88 -11.57
C ILE A 21 3.07 -2.70 -12.52
N ARG A 22 3.20 -3.23 -13.74
CA ARG A 22 2.21 -3.11 -14.80
C ARG A 22 1.61 -4.45 -15.19
N PRO A 23 0.44 -4.49 -15.81
CA PRO A 23 -0.06 -5.69 -16.47
C PRO A 23 0.98 -6.27 -17.44
N GLY A 24 1.32 -7.54 -17.25
CA GLY A 24 2.35 -8.24 -18.03
C GLY A 24 3.70 -8.38 -17.32
N ASP A 25 3.95 -7.67 -16.24
CA ASP A 25 5.13 -7.91 -15.41
C ASP A 25 4.94 -9.20 -14.57
N ASP A 26 6.00 -9.94 -14.31
CA ASP A 26 5.96 -11.26 -13.64
C ASP A 26 5.27 -11.20 -12.27
N ASP A 27 5.49 -10.12 -11.52
CA ASP A 27 4.92 -9.91 -10.19
C ASP A 27 3.47 -9.41 -10.22
N TYR A 28 2.90 -9.05 -11.37
CA TYR A 28 1.64 -8.34 -11.45
C TYR A 28 0.47 -9.12 -10.83
N GLU A 29 0.33 -10.40 -11.17
CA GLU A 29 -0.80 -11.21 -10.67
C GLU A 29 -0.73 -11.38 -9.14
N THR A 30 0.47 -11.49 -8.58
CA THR A 30 0.69 -11.51 -7.15
C THR A 30 0.43 -10.14 -6.52
N ALA A 31 0.94 -9.08 -7.14
CA ALA A 31 0.85 -7.72 -6.62
C ALA A 31 -0.58 -7.17 -6.64
N ARG A 32 -1.42 -7.51 -7.63
CA ARG A 32 -2.81 -7.04 -7.67
C ARG A 32 -3.74 -7.72 -6.67
N GLY A 33 -3.34 -8.88 -6.15
CA GLY A 33 -4.16 -9.66 -5.23
C GLY A 33 -4.51 -8.88 -3.94
N ILE A 34 -5.77 -9.00 -3.49
CA ILE A 34 -6.24 -8.52 -2.20
C ILE A 34 -6.86 -9.69 -1.42
N TRP A 35 -7.11 -9.47 -0.12
CA TRP A 35 -7.64 -10.54 0.75
C TRP A 35 -8.98 -11.10 0.28
N ASN A 36 -9.88 -10.25 -0.20
CA ASN A 36 -11.14 -10.71 -0.76
C ASN A 36 -10.94 -11.21 -2.20
N GLY A 37 -10.79 -12.52 -2.36
CA GLY A 37 -10.59 -13.16 -3.66
C GLY A 37 -11.76 -13.02 -4.65
N MET A 38 -12.93 -12.53 -4.21
CA MET A 38 -14.04 -12.22 -5.11
C MET A 38 -13.86 -10.89 -5.86
N VAL A 39 -12.94 -10.04 -5.40
CA VAL A 39 -12.62 -8.78 -6.05
C VAL A 39 -11.54 -9.02 -7.11
N ALA A 40 -11.94 -9.01 -8.36
CA ALA A 40 -11.08 -9.31 -9.50
C ALA A 40 -10.59 -8.05 -10.24
N HIS A 41 -10.42 -6.92 -9.53
CA HIS A 41 -9.93 -5.70 -10.16
C HIS A 41 -8.56 -5.91 -10.80
N ARG A 42 -8.36 -5.27 -11.95
CA ARG A 42 -7.09 -5.25 -12.68
C ARG A 42 -6.59 -3.81 -12.79
N PRO A 43 -5.77 -3.35 -11.83
CA PRO A 43 -5.15 -2.03 -11.89
C PRO A 43 -4.32 -1.84 -13.16
N GLY A 44 -4.36 -0.64 -13.73
CA GLY A 44 -3.49 -0.31 -14.85
C GLY A 44 -2.04 -0.10 -14.42
N LEU A 45 -1.83 0.34 -13.15
CA LEU A 45 -0.51 0.50 -12.54
C LEU A 45 -0.61 0.25 -11.03
N ILE A 46 0.39 -0.45 -10.48
CA ILE A 46 0.58 -0.59 -9.04
C ILE A 46 1.90 0.10 -8.67
N ALA A 47 1.81 1.21 -7.93
CA ALA A 47 2.96 1.93 -7.40
C ALA A 47 3.23 1.45 -5.97
N ARG A 48 4.17 0.51 -5.81
CA ARG A 48 4.57 -0.03 -4.50
C ARG A 48 5.62 0.86 -3.88
N CYS A 49 5.18 1.77 -3.00
CA CYS A 49 6.01 2.81 -2.41
C CYS A 49 7.02 2.25 -1.41
N ALA A 50 8.25 2.75 -1.47
CA ALA A 50 9.30 2.47 -0.50
C ALA A 50 9.42 3.57 0.56
N GLU A 51 9.10 4.81 0.22
CA GLU A 51 9.25 5.99 1.07
C GLU A 51 8.15 7.03 0.82
N VAL A 52 8.09 8.05 1.69
CA VAL A 52 7.05 9.11 1.61
C VAL A 52 7.10 9.89 0.29
N PRO A 53 8.27 10.27 -0.26
CA PRO A 53 8.35 10.91 -1.57
C PRO A 53 7.68 10.12 -2.71
N ASP A 54 7.73 8.78 -2.67
CA ASP A 54 7.04 7.94 -3.65
C ASP A 54 5.52 8.16 -3.59
N ILE A 55 4.96 8.22 -2.37
CA ILE A 55 3.53 8.48 -2.17
C ILE A 55 3.16 9.85 -2.72
N GLN A 56 3.95 10.88 -2.40
CA GLN A 56 3.70 12.24 -2.85
C GLN A 56 3.71 12.33 -4.36
N SER A 57 4.71 11.72 -5.01
CA SER A 57 4.83 11.69 -6.47
C SER A 57 3.64 10.95 -7.11
N ALA A 58 3.25 9.79 -6.57
CA ALA A 58 2.14 9.00 -7.08
C ALA A 58 0.80 9.74 -6.94
N VAL A 59 0.54 10.37 -5.80
CA VAL A 59 -0.68 11.17 -5.57
C VAL A 59 -0.71 12.39 -6.49
N SER A 60 0.41 13.11 -6.63
CA SER A 60 0.51 14.28 -7.49
C SER A 60 0.25 13.91 -8.96
N ALA A 61 0.89 12.85 -9.46
CA ALA A 61 0.69 12.38 -10.82
C ALA A 61 -0.76 11.95 -11.07
N ALA A 62 -1.35 11.19 -10.14
CA ALA A 62 -2.73 10.73 -10.24
C ALA A 62 -3.74 11.89 -10.26
N SER A 63 -3.53 12.89 -9.39
CA SER A 63 -4.38 14.08 -9.29
C SER A 63 -4.28 14.95 -10.54
N THR A 64 -3.06 15.17 -11.04
CA THR A 64 -2.82 16.00 -12.23
C THR A 64 -3.44 15.39 -13.50
N ILE A 65 -3.32 14.08 -13.64
CA ILE A 65 -3.80 13.36 -14.85
C ILE A 65 -5.28 12.97 -14.71
N GLY A 66 -5.81 12.91 -13.48
CA GLY A 66 -7.22 12.61 -13.22
C GLY A 66 -7.55 11.10 -13.30
N VAL A 67 -6.67 10.22 -12.82
CA VAL A 67 -6.91 8.77 -12.81
C VAL A 67 -7.56 8.29 -11.52
N VAL A 68 -8.42 7.28 -11.63
CA VAL A 68 -8.98 6.59 -10.46
C VAL A 68 -7.83 6.00 -9.64
N THR A 69 -7.84 6.29 -8.33
CA THR A 69 -6.75 5.89 -7.45
C THR A 69 -7.29 5.17 -6.21
N ALA A 70 -6.70 4.03 -5.89
CA ALA A 70 -6.91 3.31 -4.65
C ALA A 70 -5.63 3.28 -3.82
N VAL A 71 -5.76 3.35 -2.48
CA VAL A 71 -4.62 3.19 -1.56
C VAL A 71 -4.75 1.86 -0.84
N ARG A 72 -3.66 1.13 -0.80
CA ARG A 72 -3.63 -0.18 -0.16
C ARG A 72 -2.47 -0.30 0.83
N CYS A 73 -2.80 -0.80 2.03
CA CYS A 73 -1.83 -1.29 2.99
C CYS A 73 -1.79 -2.81 2.95
N GLY A 74 -2.59 -3.45 3.78
CA GLY A 74 -2.70 -4.90 3.87
C GLY A 74 -3.75 -5.56 2.97
N GLY A 75 -4.49 -4.81 2.18
CA GLY A 75 -5.49 -5.34 1.25
C GLY A 75 -6.75 -5.94 1.90
N HIS A 76 -7.11 -5.53 3.10
CA HIS A 76 -8.21 -6.10 3.89
C HIS A 76 -9.60 -5.49 3.66
N SER A 77 -9.75 -4.57 2.71
CA SER A 77 -11.06 -4.02 2.37
C SER A 77 -11.99 -5.11 1.86
N LEU A 78 -13.05 -5.41 2.60
CA LEU A 78 -14.06 -6.37 2.17
C LEU A 78 -14.78 -5.91 0.90
N ALA A 79 -15.01 -4.61 0.78
CA ALA A 79 -15.66 -3.99 -0.39
C ALA A 79 -14.68 -3.78 -1.57
N GLY A 80 -13.38 -4.14 -1.43
CA GLY A 80 -12.41 -4.02 -2.52
C GLY A 80 -11.82 -2.63 -2.74
N PHE A 81 -12.08 -1.64 -1.86
CA PHE A 81 -11.58 -0.26 -2.02
C PHE A 81 -10.05 -0.11 -1.97
N GLY A 82 -9.34 -1.15 -1.55
CA GLY A 82 -7.87 -1.20 -1.65
C GLY A 82 -7.35 -1.54 -3.06
N SER A 83 -8.23 -1.61 -4.06
CA SER A 83 -7.90 -1.87 -5.46
C SER A 83 -8.88 -1.15 -6.37
N CYS A 84 -8.53 -0.97 -7.64
CA CYS A 84 -9.40 -0.38 -8.66
C CYS A 84 -9.15 -1.04 -10.01
N ALA A 85 -10.13 -0.94 -10.91
CA ALA A 85 -9.95 -1.37 -12.30
C ALA A 85 -9.36 -0.24 -13.13
N ASP A 86 -8.39 -0.56 -14.00
CA ASP A 86 -7.77 0.34 -14.98
C ASP A 86 -7.13 1.63 -14.41
N GLY A 87 -7.06 1.75 -13.08
CA GLY A 87 -6.52 2.91 -12.36
C GLY A 87 -5.15 2.66 -11.74
N LEU A 88 -4.77 3.55 -10.82
CA LEU A 88 -3.56 3.48 -10.02
C LEU A 88 -3.83 2.88 -8.65
N VAL A 89 -3.06 1.88 -8.24
CA VAL A 89 -2.99 1.43 -6.84
C VAL A 89 -1.71 1.93 -6.21
N ILE A 90 -1.83 2.74 -5.16
CA ILE A 90 -0.71 3.16 -4.31
C ILE A 90 -0.57 2.11 -3.19
N ASP A 91 0.45 1.28 -3.29
CA ASP A 91 0.68 0.16 -2.40
C ASP A 91 1.75 0.51 -1.35
N LEU A 92 1.34 0.57 -0.08
CA LEU A 92 2.20 0.93 1.05
C LEU A 92 2.82 -0.29 1.74
N SER A 93 2.64 -1.50 1.22
CA SER A 93 3.01 -2.76 1.88
C SER A 93 4.50 -2.89 2.24
N ARG A 94 5.39 -2.12 1.60
CA ARG A 94 6.83 -2.07 1.93
C ARG A 94 7.16 -1.12 3.09
N MET A 95 6.27 -0.19 3.42
CA MET A 95 6.50 0.81 4.46
C MET A 95 6.09 0.26 5.83
N ARG A 96 7.01 -0.41 6.52
CA ARG A 96 6.74 -1.20 7.73
C ARG A 96 7.48 -0.72 8.98
N GLN A 97 7.96 0.52 9.01
CA GLN A 97 8.68 1.06 10.15
C GLN A 97 7.74 1.24 11.34
N VAL A 98 8.19 0.80 12.52
CA VAL A 98 7.51 1.01 13.81
C VAL A 98 8.53 1.61 14.78
N THR A 99 8.17 2.73 15.39
CA THR A 99 8.95 3.38 16.46
C THR A 99 8.06 3.51 17.69
N VAL A 100 8.58 3.14 18.85
CA VAL A 100 7.86 3.24 20.13
C VAL A 100 8.59 4.21 21.04
N ASP A 101 7.89 5.24 21.50
CA ASP A 101 8.29 6.10 22.59
C ASP A 101 7.66 5.54 23.87
N ARG A 102 8.49 4.91 24.69
CA ARG A 102 8.07 4.26 25.94
C ARG A 102 7.56 5.26 26.96
N ASP A 103 8.26 6.38 27.10
CA ASP A 103 7.99 7.35 28.17
C ASP A 103 6.72 8.15 27.84
N ALA A 104 6.54 8.54 26.60
CA ALA A 104 5.32 9.14 26.10
C ALA A 104 4.17 8.15 25.87
N ARG A 105 4.42 6.84 25.99
CA ARG A 105 3.48 5.74 25.70
C ARG A 105 2.83 5.89 24.32
N ARG A 106 3.63 6.21 23.31
CA ARG A 106 3.19 6.42 21.93
C ARG A 106 3.92 5.48 20.97
N ALA A 107 3.20 5.01 19.97
CA ALA A 107 3.78 4.31 18.84
C ALA A 107 3.50 5.08 17.55
N ARG A 108 4.54 5.24 16.72
CA ARG A 108 4.44 5.74 15.34
C ARG A 108 4.76 4.58 14.42
N PHE A 109 3.90 4.35 13.43
CA PHE A 109 4.11 3.30 12.46
C PHE A 109 3.71 3.75 11.06
N ALA A 110 4.41 3.23 10.06
CA ALA A 110 4.15 3.53 8.65
C ALA A 110 2.89 2.82 8.15
N GLY A 111 2.30 3.34 7.08
CA GLY A 111 0.99 2.91 6.57
C GLY A 111 0.91 1.47 6.07
N GLY A 112 2.05 0.81 5.79
CA GLY A 112 2.12 -0.60 5.41
C GLY A 112 2.36 -1.57 6.56
N CYS A 113 2.38 -1.08 7.81
CA CYS A 113 2.54 -1.94 8.97
C CYS A 113 1.35 -2.88 9.17
N LEU A 114 1.68 -4.07 9.66
CA LEU A 114 0.71 -5.03 10.11
C LEU A 114 0.48 -4.86 11.59
N LEU A 115 -0.73 -5.08 12.08
CA LEU A 115 -1.04 -5.01 13.49
C LEU A 115 -0.09 -5.88 14.33
N GLY A 116 0.20 -7.11 13.87
CA GLY A 116 1.16 -7.99 14.57
C GLY A 116 2.56 -7.40 14.70
N SER A 117 3.02 -6.59 13.75
CA SER A 117 4.31 -5.91 13.85
C SER A 117 4.30 -4.79 14.89
N VAL A 118 3.19 -4.06 14.98
CA VAL A 118 2.98 -3.03 16.00
C VAL A 118 2.90 -3.67 17.39
N ASP A 119 2.13 -4.76 17.53
CA ASP A 119 2.02 -5.52 18.79
C ASP A 119 3.39 -5.99 19.28
N VAL A 120 4.17 -6.64 18.42
CA VAL A 120 5.53 -7.11 18.77
C VAL A 120 6.43 -5.95 19.21
N ALA A 121 6.32 -4.81 18.57
CA ALA A 121 7.13 -3.64 18.92
C ALA A 121 6.71 -3.02 20.26
N THR A 122 5.41 -2.91 20.53
CA THR A 122 4.89 -2.29 21.76
C THR A 122 5.03 -3.22 22.96
N GLN A 123 4.84 -4.55 22.80
CA GLN A 123 4.99 -5.54 23.87
C GLN A 123 6.39 -5.56 24.49
N LYS A 124 7.44 -5.22 23.75
CA LYS A 124 8.80 -5.08 24.29
C LYS A 124 8.89 -4.11 25.47
N TYR A 125 7.95 -3.18 25.54
CA TYR A 125 7.85 -2.16 26.59
C TYR A 125 6.66 -2.36 27.53
N GLY A 126 5.99 -3.51 27.46
CA GLY A 126 4.79 -3.79 28.25
C GLY A 126 3.58 -2.93 27.84
N LEU A 127 3.57 -2.42 26.61
CA LEU A 127 2.50 -1.58 26.10
C LEU A 127 1.61 -2.38 25.13
N VAL A 128 0.33 -2.03 25.09
CA VAL A 128 -0.67 -2.58 24.16
C VAL A 128 -1.21 -1.48 23.28
N PHE A 129 -1.33 -1.76 21.98
CA PHE A 129 -2.00 -0.90 21.03
C PHE A 129 -3.42 -1.42 20.79
N PRO A 130 -4.48 -0.66 21.17
CA PRO A 130 -5.86 -1.06 20.96
C PRO A 130 -6.22 -0.92 19.49
N ALA A 131 -6.17 -2.01 18.74
CA ALA A 131 -6.48 -2.06 17.33
C ALA A 131 -7.44 -3.21 17.00
N GLY A 132 -7.76 -3.41 15.71
CA GLY A 132 -8.71 -4.42 15.27
C GLY A 132 -8.36 -5.86 15.66
N VAL A 133 -9.33 -6.74 15.54
CA VAL A 133 -9.33 -8.10 16.06
C VAL A 133 -8.31 -9.05 15.41
N PHE A 134 -7.85 -8.77 14.20
CA PHE A 134 -7.02 -9.71 13.45
C PHE A 134 -5.56 -9.28 13.36
N ARG A 135 -4.73 -9.89 14.18
CA ARG A 135 -3.29 -9.67 14.29
C ARG A 135 -2.52 -9.92 12.97
N ILE A 136 -2.98 -10.87 12.17
CA ILE A 136 -2.18 -11.44 11.08
C ILE A 136 -2.58 -10.95 9.72
N ARG A 137 -3.63 -10.21 9.69
CA ARG A 137 -4.19 -9.99 8.40
C ARG A 137 -3.87 -8.68 7.81
N ALA A 138 -2.66 -8.48 7.47
CA ALA A 138 -2.49 -7.66 6.38
C ALA A 138 -2.06 -8.39 5.19
N LEU A 139 -2.13 -9.61 5.11
CA LEU A 139 -1.51 -10.21 4.16
C LEU A 139 -1.96 -11.41 3.76
N ARG A 140 -2.41 -11.29 2.80
CA ARG A 140 -2.42 -12.25 1.89
C ARG A 140 -1.89 -13.65 2.19
N ALA A 141 -2.56 -14.49 1.75
CA ALA A 141 -1.91 -15.68 1.26
C ALA A 141 -1.23 -15.40 -0.07
#